data_96a683102aa73960baeac8e0b40fc445
#
_entry.id   96a683102aa73960baeac8e0b40fc445
#
_cell.length_a   1.000
_cell.length_b   1.000
_cell.length_c   1.000
_cell.angle_alpha   90.00
_cell.angle_beta   90.00
_cell.angle_gamma   90.00
#
_symmetry.space_group_name_H-M   'P 1'
#
loop_
_entity.id
_entity.type
_entity.pdbx_description
1 polymer ?
#
loop_
_entity_poly.entity_id
_entity_poly.type
_entity_poly.pdbx_seq_one_letter_code
_entity_poly.pdbx_strand_id
1 'polypeptide(L)'
;MKVLIVGGGGRAHAIALKIKENPEVTALYAAPGNGGIAQIATCLPFKATDVDGIVRWAAENKVDFVIVAPDDPLCLGMVDALAEQGIPAFGPRKNAAIIEGSKVFSKNLMKKYGIPTAAYETFDDYDEAVKYLQTADMPIVVKADGLALGKGVLICPDRDSAVEAVASMMKEAKFGASGARVVIEEFLTGPEVSVLAFTDGKTVKPMVSSMDHKRALDHDEGLNTGGMGTIAPNPCYTPELARRCMDEIFLPTIAAMNAEGRTFTGCLYFGLMMTPKGPKVIEYNCRFGDPETQVVLPLLKSDLLTIMRATVDGTLADTPVEFTSGAACCVVLASGGYPVSYKSGYPISGLDEAGKTATVFHAGTKLIDGQIVTAGGRVLGVTATANTLEAAIDKAYQAADKITFTDMHMRRDIGQRALASRKESHS
;
A
#
# COMPACT_ATOMS: atom_id res chain seq x y z
N MET A 1 -10.92 8.13 -24.06
CA MET A 1 -9.54 8.19 -23.54
C MET A 1 -8.90 6.81 -23.52
N LYS A 2 -7.64 6.73 -23.89
CA LYS A 2 -6.80 5.55 -23.71
C LYS A 2 -6.04 5.69 -22.37
N VAL A 3 -6.26 4.76 -21.46
CA VAL A 3 -5.63 4.80 -20.12
C VAL A 3 -4.74 3.57 -19.96
N LEU A 4 -3.52 3.77 -19.46
CA LEU A 4 -2.57 2.73 -19.12
C LEU A 4 -2.36 2.68 -17.60
N ILE A 5 -2.52 1.49 -17.00
CA ILE A 5 -2.18 1.23 -15.61
C ILE A 5 -0.87 0.44 -15.56
N VAL A 6 0.13 1.00 -14.89
CA VAL A 6 1.38 0.30 -14.63
C VAL A 6 1.23 -0.45 -13.31
N GLY A 7 1.35 -1.77 -13.35
CA GLY A 7 1.21 -2.65 -12.21
C GLY A 7 0.49 -3.96 -12.55
N GLY A 8 0.58 -4.93 -11.66
CA GLY A 8 -0.02 -6.26 -11.82
C GLY A 8 -0.49 -6.88 -10.51
N GLY A 9 -0.52 -6.10 -9.41
CA GLY A 9 -1.00 -6.55 -8.11
C GLY A 9 -2.48 -6.28 -7.87
N GLY A 10 -2.95 -6.59 -6.67
CA GLY A 10 -4.35 -6.39 -6.27
C GLY A 10 -4.79 -4.93 -6.32
N ARG A 11 -3.91 -3.99 -5.92
CA ARG A 11 -4.18 -2.54 -6.05
C ARG A 11 -4.38 -2.12 -7.51
N ALA A 12 -3.58 -2.65 -8.42
CA ALA A 12 -3.72 -2.34 -9.84
C ALA A 12 -5.05 -2.83 -10.40
N HIS A 13 -5.51 -4.02 -9.99
CA HIS A 13 -6.81 -4.54 -10.39
C HIS A 13 -7.97 -3.70 -9.81
N ALA A 14 -7.88 -3.30 -8.54
CA ALA A 14 -8.88 -2.44 -7.92
C ALA A 14 -8.97 -1.07 -8.61
N ILE A 15 -7.83 -0.47 -8.96
CA ILE A 15 -7.76 0.77 -9.74
C ILE A 15 -8.38 0.53 -11.13
N ALA A 16 -8.02 -0.54 -11.82
CA ALA A 16 -8.53 -0.85 -13.17
C ALA A 16 -10.05 -0.97 -13.21
N LEU A 17 -10.65 -1.64 -12.21
CA LEU A 17 -12.11 -1.76 -12.10
C LEU A 17 -12.78 -0.39 -11.93
N LYS A 18 -12.21 0.47 -11.08
CA LYS A 18 -12.74 1.82 -10.87
C LYS A 18 -12.56 2.73 -12.08
N ILE A 19 -11.43 2.67 -12.77
CA ILE A 19 -11.18 3.45 -13.99
C ILE A 19 -12.14 3.03 -15.11
N LYS A 20 -12.45 1.74 -15.21
CA LYS A 20 -13.38 1.23 -16.23
C LYS A 20 -14.81 1.73 -16.03
N GLU A 21 -15.20 2.18 -14.85
CA GLU A 21 -16.53 2.78 -14.60
C GLU A 21 -16.72 4.11 -15.34
N ASN A 22 -15.63 4.82 -15.66
CA ASN A 22 -15.70 6.10 -16.35
C ASN A 22 -16.00 5.93 -17.84
N PRO A 23 -17.11 6.52 -18.37
CA PRO A 23 -17.52 6.33 -19.76
C PRO A 23 -16.57 6.96 -20.79
N GLU A 24 -15.69 7.87 -20.40
CA GLU A 24 -14.68 8.43 -21.29
C GLU A 24 -13.55 7.44 -21.63
N VAL A 25 -13.39 6.37 -20.86
CA VAL A 25 -12.37 5.35 -21.07
C VAL A 25 -12.79 4.44 -22.23
N THR A 26 -12.17 4.64 -23.37
CA THR A 26 -12.45 3.86 -24.61
C THR A 26 -11.51 2.68 -24.78
N ALA A 27 -10.32 2.73 -24.17
CA ALA A 27 -9.37 1.62 -24.14
C ALA A 27 -8.60 1.63 -22.82
N LEU A 28 -8.49 0.47 -22.20
CA LEU A 28 -7.76 0.27 -20.95
C LEU A 28 -6.64 -0.74 -21.18
N TYR A 29 -5.44 -0.38 -20.78
CA TYR A 29 -4.23 -1.18 -20.86
C TYR A 29 -3.62 -1.36 -19.48
N ALA A 30 -2.86 -2.44 -19.29
CA ALA A 30 -2.09 -2.69 -18.08
C ALA A 30 -0.71 -3.25 -18.41
N ALA A 31 0.30 -2.87 -17.64
CA ALA A 31 1.67 -3.37 -17.79
C ALA A 31 2.27 -3.75 -16.43
N PRO A 32 2.46 -5.04 -16.12
CA PRO A 32 2.12 -6.22 -16.93
C PRO A 32 0.66 -6.67 -16.82
N GLY A 33 -0.13 -6.16 -15.84
CA GLY A 33 -1.44 -6.70 -15.51
C GLY A 33 -1.35 -8.07 -14.81
N ASN A 34 -2.47 -8.76 -14.74
CA ASN A 34 -2.63 -10.09 -14.18
C ASN A 34 -3.85 -10.81 -14.78
N GLY A 35 -4.18 -12.02 -14.31
CA GLY A 35 -5.27 -12.81 -14.87
C GLY A 35 -6.66 -12.16 -14.73
N GLY A 36 -6.90 -11.37 -13.70
CA GLY A 36 -8.16 -10.63 -13.54
C GLY A 36 -8.20 -9.37 -14.40
N ILE A 37 -7.12 -8.61 -14.46
CA ILE A 37 -7.00 -7.42 -15.30
C ILE A 37 -7.15 -7.79 -16.77
N ALA A 38 -6.63 -8.95 -17.20
CA ALA A 38 -6.76 -9.45 -18.58
C ALA A 38 -8.22 -9.63 -19.03
N GLN A 39 -9.17 -9.74 -18.12
CA GLN A 39 -10.60 -9.85 -18.43
C GLN A 39 -11.25 -8.50 -18.75
N ILE A 40 -10.62 -7.38 -18.37
CA ILE A 40 -11.18 -6.03 -18.48
C ILE A 40 -10.29 -5.04 -19.22
N ALA A 41 -9.04 -5.40 -19.49
CA ALA A 41 -8.02 -4.56 -20.13
C ALA A 41 -7.09 -5.40 -21.01
N THR A 42 -6.36 -4.73 -21.89
CA THR A 42 -5.28 -5.36 -22.65
C THR A 42 -4.01 -5.34 -21.82
N CYS A 43 -3.51 -6.51 -21.45
CA CYS A 43 -2.25 -6.66 -20.74
C CYS A 43 -1.06 -6.62 -21.71
N LEU A 44 -0.06 -5.83 -21.37
CA LEU A 44 1.15 -5.62 -22.17
C LEU A 44 2.33 -6.40 -21.57
N PRO A 45 3.23 -6.95 -22.39
CA PRO A 45 4.34 -7.80 -21.93
C PRO A 45 5.53 -7.00 -21.39
N PHE A 46 5.28 -5.97 -20.58
CA PHE A 46 6.30 -5.17 -19.93
C PHE A 46 6.31 -5.42 -18.42
N LYS A 47 7.48 -5.57 -17.83
CA LYS A 47 7.61 -5.45 -16.38
C LYS A 47 7.28 -4.01 -15.95
N ALA A 48 6.69 -3.83 -14.78
CA ALA A 48 6.39 -2.48 -14.26
C ALA A 48 7.63 -1.57 -14.13
N THR A 49 8.82 -2.16 -14.00
CA THR A 49 10.12 -1.47 -13.92
C THR A 49 10.76 -1.17 -15.27
N ASP A 50 10.18 -1.63 -16.37
CA ASP A 50 10.65 -1.30 -17.73
C ASP A 50 10.16 0.10 -18.14
N VAL A 51 10.77 1.12 -17.55
CA VAL A 51 10.39 2.52 -17.77
C VAL A 51 10.48 2.89 -19.25
N ASP A 52 11.60 2.61 -19.90
CA ASP A 52 11.83 2.98 -21.30
C ASP A 52 10.87 2.29 -22.26
N GLY A 53 10.62 0.99 -22.05
CA GLY A 53 9.70 0.22 -22.88
C GLY A 53 8.25 0.71 -22.75
N ILE A 54 7.80 0.96 -21.51
CA ILE A 54 6.44 1.44 -21.22
C ILE A 54 6.22 2.86 -21.76
N VAL A 55 7.17 3.75 -21.52
CA VAL A 55 7.07 5.16 -21.98
C VAL A 55 7.05 5.23 -23.51
N ARG A 56 7.91 4.47 -24.17
CA ARG A 56 7.94 4.40 -25.64
C ARG A 56 6.62 3.86 -26.19
N TRP A 57 6.13 2.76 -25.64
CA TRP A 57 4.86 2.17 -26.05
C TRP A 57 3.69 3.13 -25.85
N ALA A 58 3.65 3.83 -24.73
CA ALA A 58 2.60 4.82 -24.41
C ALA A 58 2.59 5.96 -25.43
N ALA A 59 3.77 6.48 -25.80
CA ALA A 59 3.92 7.54 -26.80
C ALA A 59 3.48 7.08 -28.20
N GLU A 60 3.96 5.91 -28.66
CA GLU A 60 3.63 5.33 -29.97
C GLU A 60 2.12 5.03 -30.11
N ASN A 61 1.48 4.59 -29.03
CA ASN A 61 0.05 4.23 -29.01
C ASN A 61 -0.87 5.41 -28.61
N LYS A 62 -0.30 6.60 -28.41
CA LYS A 62 -1.04 7.82 -28.05
C LYS A 62 -1.94 7.61 -26.83
N VAL A 63 -1.32 7.14 -25.74
CA VAL A 63 -2.00 6.98 -24.44
C VAL A 63 -2.29 8.38 -23.88
N ASP A 64 -3.52 8.60 -23.43
CA ASP A 64 -3.96 9.90 -22.94
C ASP A 64 -3.60 10.13 -21.45
N PHE A 65 -3.55 9.06 -20.67
CA PHE A 65 -3.30 9.13 -19.24
C PHE A 65 -2.67 7.83 -18.71
N VAL A 66 -1.68 7.95 -17.85
CA VAL A 66 -1.00 6.80 -17.23
C VAL A 66 -1.18 6.85 -15.71
N ILE A 67 -1.47 5.70 -15.10
CA ILE A 67 -1.55 5.54 -13.65
C ILE A 67 -0.44 4.60 -13.23
N VAL A 68 0.50 5.10 -12.41
CA VAL A 68 1.63 4.31 -11.92
C VAL A 68 1.29 3.81 -10.52
N ALA A 69 0.94 2.52 -10.41
CA ALA A 69 0.43 1.96 -9.18
C ALA A 69 1.51 1.53 -8.17
N PRO A 70 2.62 0.86 -8.52
CA PRO A 70 3.63 0.43 -7.57
C PRO A 70 4.75 1.45 -7.35
N ASP A 71 5.50 1.27 -6.29
CA ASP A 71 6.60 2.12 -5.83
C ASP A 71 7.85 2.09 -6.73
N ASP A 72 8.28 0.90 -7.15
CA ASP A 72 9.51 0.74 -7.95
C ASP A 72 9.57 1.66 -9.18
N PRO A 73 8.58 1.66 -10.10
CA PRO A 73 8.62 2.54 -11.25
C PRO A 73 8.54 4.03 -10.90
N LEU A 74 7.88 4.40 -9.79
CA LEU A 74 7.86 5.77 -9.29
C LEU A 74 9.25 6.22 -8.84
N CYS A 75 9.94 5.39 -8.08
CA CYS A 75 11.32 5.64 -7.64
C CYS A 75 12.32 5.63 -8.80
N LEU A 76 12.04 4.91 -9.88
CA LEU A 76 12.85 4.90 -11.12
C LEU A 76 12.60 6.12 -12.01
N GLY A 77 11.56 6.94 -11.75
CA GLY A 77 11.30 8.17 -12.50
C GLY A 77 10.36 8.00 -13.69
N MET A 78 9.46 7.03 -13.67
CA MET A 78 8.52 6.81 -14.78
C MET A 78 7.62 8.03 -15.04
N VAL A 79 7.15 8.71 -13.99
CA VAL A 79 6.32 9.92 -14.14
C VAL A 79 7.11 11.04 -14.80
N ASP A 80 8.39 11.21 -14.46
CA ASP A 80 9.28 12.17 -15.10
C ASP A 80 9.45 11.86 -16.59
N ALA A 81 9.75 10.61 -16.92
CA ALA A 81 9.93 10.16 -18.31
C ALA A 81 8.66 10.30 -19.16
N LEU A 82 7.48 10.04 -18.59
CA LEU A 82 6.19 10.27 -19.26
C LEU A 82 5.95 11.75 -19.50
N ALA A 83 6.28 12.61 -18.54
CA ALA A 83 6.14 14.05 -18.68
C ALA A 83 7.03 14.63 -19.80
N GLU A 84 8.24 14.10 -20.01
CA GLU A 84 9.12 14.45 -21.13
C GLU A 84 8.50 14.12 -22.49
N GLN A 85 7.60 13.15 -22.55
CA GLN A 85 6.82 12.81 -23.74
C GLN A 85 5.46 13.55 -23.81
N GLY A 86 5.18 14.46 -22.88
CA GLY A 86 3.90 15.17 -22.80
C GLY A 86 2.72 14.30 -22.40
N ILE A 87 2.96 13.15 -21.77
CA ILE A 87 1.92 12.22 -21.32
C ILE A 87 1.65 12.46 -19.82
N PRO A 88 0.44 12.93 -19.45
CA PRO A 88 0.09 13.10 -18.03
C PRO A 88 0.02 11.76 -17.31
N ALA A 89 0.57 11.72 -16.10
CA ALA A 89 0.62 10.52 -15.28
C ALA A 89 0.26 10.80 -13.83
N PHE A 90 -0.54 9.92 -13.23
CA PHE A 90 -0.84 9.94 -11.80
C PHE A 90 0.24 9.20 -11.03
N GLY A 91 0.87 9.91 -10.12
CA GLY A 91 1.95 9.46 -9.26
C GLY A 91 2.98 10.56 -9.04
N PRO A 92 3.80 10.46 -7.97
CA PRO A 92 4.85 11.42 -7.71
C PRO A 92 6.01 11.28 -8.71
N ARG A 93 6.71 12.38 -8.95
CA ARG A 93 8.01 12.37 -9.62
C ARG A 93 9.06 11.70 -8.74
N LYS A 94 10.15 11.28 -9.34
CA LYS A 94 11.27 10.60 -8.66
C LYS A 94 11.76 11.34 -7.42
N ASN A 95 11.89 12.67 -7.51
CA ASN A 95 12.37 13.48 -6.40
C ASN A 95 11.43 13.48 -5.19
N ALA A 96 10.12 13.30 -5.39
CA ALA A 96 9.12 13.22 -4.33
C ALA A 96 8.91 11.78 -3.85
N ALA A 97 9.05 10.78 -4.73
CA ALA A 97 8.95 9.36 -4.40
C ALA A 97 10.01 8.91 -3.36
N ILE A 98 11.05 9.68 -3.14
CA ILE A 98 12.07 9.45 -2.11
C ILE A 98 11.46 9.36 -0.70
N ILE A 99 10.27 9.93 -0.47
CA ILE A 99 9.60 9.84 0.84
C ILE A 99 9.29 8.38 1.24
N GLU A 100 9.12 7.47 0.28
CA GLU A 100 9.10 6.01 0.47
C GLU A 100 10.46 5.39 0.16
N GLY A 101 11.14 5.88 -0.87
CA GLY A 101 12.40 5.34 -1.35
C GLY A 101 13.56 5.41 -0.36
N SER A 102 13.50 6.32 0.63
CA SER A 102 14.46 6.42 1.72
C SER A 102 13.77 6.71 3.06
N LYS A 103 13.87 5.75 3.99
CA LYS A 103 13.38 5.92 5.36
C LYS A 103 14.18 6.96 6.13
N VAL A 104 15.48 7.05 5.86
CA VAL A 104 16.36 8.09 6.41
C VAL A 104 15.88 9.47 5.99
N PHE A 105 15.56 9.66 4.70
CA PHE A 105 15.02 10.92 4.21
C PHE A 105 13.72 11.29 4.93
N SER A 106 12.76 10.37 4.99
CA SER A 106 11.44 10.64 5.60
C SER A 106 11.56 10.94 7.09
N LYS A 107 12.44 10.24 7.81
CA LYS A 107 12.69 10.51 9.24
C LYS A 107 13.33 11.89 9.44
N ASN A 108 14.34 12.24 8.65
CA ASN A 108 14.98 13.54 8.72
C ASN A 108 14.01 14.68 8.34
N LEU A 109 13.14 14.46 7.35
CA LEU A 109 12.07 15.40 7.00
C LEU A 109 11.14 15.65 8.18
N MET A 110 10.64 14.58 8.81
CA MET A 110 9.74 14.69 9.96
C MET A 110 10.40 15.41 11.15
N LYS A 111 11.65 15.08 11.45
CA LYS A 111 12.42 15.76 12.50
C LYS A 111 12.60 17.24 12.21
N LYS A 112 12.99 17.59 10.97
CA LYS A 112 13.24 18.98 10.56
C LYS A 112 12.00 19.85 10.63
N TYR A 113 10.85 19.32 10.29
CA TYR A 113 9.58 20.07 10.22
C TYR A 113 8.63 19.78 11.39
N GLY A 114 9.08 19.08 12.42
CA GLY A 114 8.31 18.84 13.64
C GLY A 114 7.09 17.93 13.45
N ILE A 115 7.11 17.04 12.44
CA ILE A 115 6.03 16.08 12.20
C ILE A 115 6.17 14.92 13.19
N PRO A 116 5.10 14.54 13.93
CA PRO A 116 5.18 13.51 14.96
C PRO A 116 5.56 12.14 14.39
N THR A 117 6.64 11.56 14.89
CA THR A 117 7.12 10.21 14.59
C THR A 117 7.87 9.62 15.78
N ALA A 118 8.21 8.33 15.73
CA ALA A 118 9.06 7.69 16.73
C ALA A 118 10.43 8.38 16.81
N ALA A 119 10.98 8.49 18.02
CA ALA A 119 12.37 8.89 18.22
C ALA A 119 13.29 7.90 17.48
N TYR A 120 14.33 8.39 16.83
CA TYR A 120 15.16 7.57 15.97
C TYR A 120 16.60 8.09 15.88
N GLU A 121 17.49 7.18 15.49
CA GLU A 121 18.84 7.49 15.01
C GLU A 121 19.12 6.71 13.71
N THR A 122 20.04 7.23 12.91
CA THR A 122 20.43 6.61 11.63
C THR A 122 21.90 6.26 11.62
N PHE A 123 22.26 5.12 11.03
CA PHE A 123 23.62 4.63 11.02
C PHE A 123 23.97 4.11 9.61
N ASP A 124 25.14 4.50 9.12
CA ASP A 124 25.82 3.96 7.95
C ASP A 124 27.08 3.15 8.33
N ASP A 125 27.42 3.12 9.63
CA ASP A 125 28.47 2.30 10.22
C ASP A 125 27.90 1.27 11.20
N TYR A 126 28.30 0.01 11.04
CA TYR A 126 27.82 -1.10 11.85
C TYR A 126 28.23 -0.96 13.33
N ASP A 127 29.51 -0.61 13.59
CA ASP A 127 30.03 -0.58 14.95
C ASP A 127 29.41 0.57 15.74
N GLU A 128 29.12 1.70 15.08
CA GLU A 128 28.38 2.82 15.69
C GLU A 128 26.94 2.43 16.02
N ALA A 129 26.26 1.69 15.11
CA ALA A 129 24.90 1.19 15.36
C ALA A 129 24.88 0.24 16.57
N VAL A 130 25.81 -0.70 16.64
CA VAL A 130 25.94 -1.63 17.77
C VAL A 130 26.25 -0.91 19.06
N LYS A 131 27.14 0.10 19.05
CA LYS A 131 27.46 0.93 20.22
C LYS A 131 26.22 1.66 20.74
N TYR A 132 25.41 2.23 19.84
CA TYR A 132 24.13 2.87 20.23
C TYR A 132 23.19 1.89 20.92
N LEU A 133 23.06 0.66 20.38
CA LEU A 133 22.21 -0.39 20.96
C LEU A 133 22.60 -0.80 22.38
N GLN A 134 23.86 -0.56 22.82
CA GLN A 134 24.27 -0.89 24.19
C GLN A 134 23.54 -0.07 25.25
N THR A 135 23.07 1.13 24.90
CA THR A 135 22.40 2.05 25.83
C THR A 135 20.94 2.33 25.45
N ALA A 136 20.47 1.82 24.31
CA ALA A 136 19.09 2.03 23.86
C ALA A 136 18.09 1.23 24.70
N ASP A 137 16.91 1.81 24.87
CA ASP A 137 15.78 1.15 25.53
C ASP A 137 15.19 0.04 24.63
N MET A 138 14.68 -1.03 25.25
CA MET A 138 14.06 -2.15 24.56
C MET A 138 12.58 -2.26 24.95
N PRO A 139 11.70 -2.74 24.05
CA PRO A 139 11.97 -3.16 22.66
C PRO A 139 12.31 -2.00 21.73
N ILE A 140 12.94 -2.32 20.58
CA ILE A 140 13.35 -1.32 19.58
C ILE A 140 13.04 -1.83 18.16
N VAL A 141 12.95 -0.92 17.19
CA VAL A 141 12.70 -1.27 15.80
C VAL A 141 13.91 -0.93 14.94
N VAL A 142 14.39 -1.90 14.16
CA VAL A 142 15.48 -1.73 13.20
C VAL A 142 14.91 -1.81 11.78
N LYS A 143 15.16 -0.78 10.98
CA LYS A 143 14.66 -0.67 9.60
C LYS A 143 15.83 -0.48 8.62
N ALA A 144 15.83 -1.26 7.55
CA ALA A 144 16.70 -0.99 6.41
C ALA A 144 16.24 0.29 5.67
N ASP A 145 17.17 1.13 5.23
CA ASP A 145 16.87 2.29 4.39
C ASP A 145 16.49 1.83 2.97
N GLY A 146 15.50 2.40 2.37
CA GLY A 146 15.06 2.06 1.00
C GLY A 146 13.96 1.02 0.91
N LEU A 147 13.64 0.65 -0.33
CA LEU A 147 12.57 -0.30 -0.65
C LEU A 147 13.00 -1.72 -0.28
N ALA A 148 12.30 -2.34 0.64
CA ALA A 148 12.57 -3.70 1.11
C ALA A 148 11.31 -4.59 1.13
N LEU A 149 10.28 -4.22 0.35
CA LEU A 149 9.01 -4.95 0.21
C LEU A 149 8.34 -5.30 1.55
N GLY A 150 8.42 -4.38 2.53
CA GLY A 150 7.88 -4.59 3.88
C GLY A 150 8.69 -5.58 4.75
N LYS A 151 9.75 -6.19 4.22
CA LYS A 151 10.58 -7.18 4.94
C LYS A 151 11.77 -6.56 5.68
N GLY A 152 12.10 -5.31 5.39
CA GLY A 152 13.22 -4.58 5.99
C GLY A 152 12.89 -3.91 7.33
N VAL A 153 11.87 -4.37 8.06
CA VAL A 153 11.48 -3.85 9.37
C VAL A 153 11.47 -5.00 10.37
N LEU A 154 12.31 -4.91 11.40
CA LEU A 154 12.44 -5.92 12.44
C LEU A 154 12.17 -5.29 13.81
N ILE A 155 11.21 -5.85 14.53
CA ILE A 155 10.92 -5.51 15.92
C ILE A 155 11.79 -6.39 16.78
N CYS A 156 12.66 -5.77 17.58
CA CYS A 156 13.64 -6.47 18.39
C CYS A 156 13.26 -6.34 19.87
N PRO A 157 12.85 -7.44 20.51
CA PRO A 157 12.43 -7.41 21.92
C PRO A 157 13.58 -7.17 22.89
N ASP A 158 14.79 -7.52 22.49
CA ASP A 158 16.01 -7.43 23.30
C ASP A 158 17.21 -6.96 22.47
N ARG A 159 18.31 -6.72 23.17
CA ARG A 159 19.55 -6.19 22.58
C ARG A 159 20.20 -7.14 21.61
N ASP A 160 20.21 -8.43 21.90
CA ASP A 160 20.84 -9.42 21.08
C ASP A 160 20.14 -9.53 19.72
N SER A 161 18.82 -9.62 19.72
CA SER A 161 18.02 -9.58 18.49
C SER A 161 18.19 -8.30 17.69
N ALA A 162 18.37 -7.15 18.35
CA ALA A 162 18.64 -5.87 17.67
C ALA A 162 20.02 -5.86 17.00
N VAL A 163 21.05 -6.39 17.65
CA VAL A 163 22.39 -6.52 17.06
C VAL A 163 22.38 -7.48 15.88
N GLU A 164 21.69 -8.62 15.99
CA GLU A 164 21.50 -9.55 14.87
C GLU A 164 20.76 -8.90 13.69
N ALA A 165 19.72 -8.10 13.98
CA ALA A 165 18.98 -7.37 12.95
C ALA A 165 19.89 -6.41 12.17
N VAL A 166 20.69 -5.60 12.87
CA VAL A 166 21.66 -4.68 12.25
C VAL A 166 22.73 -5.47 11.45
N ALA A 167 23.24 -6.58 11.99
CA ALA A 167 24.21 -7.42 11.28
C ALA A 167 23.64 -7.99 9.99
N SER A 168 22.42 -8.52 10.02
CA SER A 168 21.74 -9.09 8.85
C SER A 168 21.51 -8.06 7.74
N MET A 169 21.25 -6.80 8.12
CA MET A 169 21.04 -5.70 7.15
C MET A 169 22.36 -5.17 6.59
N MET A 170 23.30 -4.82 7.46
CA MET A 170 24.51 -4.08 7.08
C MET A 170 25.68 -4.96 6.64
N LYS A 171 25.88 -6.14 7.26
CA LYS A 171 27.00 -7.04 6.96
C LYS A 171 26.64 -8.14 5.97
N GLU A 172 25.48 -8.77 6.14
CA GLU A 172 25.05 -9.88 5.28
C GLU A 172 24.39 -9.39 4.00
N ALA A 173 24.18 -8.07 3.85
CA ALA A 173 23.55 -7.42 2.72
C ALA A 173 22.22 -8.06 2.31
N LYS A 174 21.46 -8.60 3.27
CA LYS A 174 20.18 -9.32 3.05
C LYS A 174 19.18 -8.51 2.23
N PHE A 175 19.29 -7.19 2.27
CA PHE A 175 18.44 -6.26 1.53
C PHE A 175 19.23 -5.46 0.47
N GLY A 176 20.39 -5.96 0.02
CA GLY A 176 21.24 -5.30 -0.97
C GLY A 176 21.61 -3.87 -0.56
N ALA A 177 21.59 -2.95 -1.50
CA ALA A 177 21.92 -1.53 -1.24
C ALA A 177 21.00 -0.86 -0.19
N SER A 178 19.75 -1.34 -0.05
CA SER A 178 18.82 -0.82 0.96
C SER A 178 19.24 -1.08 2.40
N GLY A 179 20.09 -2.09 2.63
CA GLY A 179 20.61 -2.44 3.95
C GLY A 179 21.89 -1.70 4.33
N ALA A 180 22.50 -0.92 3.43
CA ALA A 180 23.74 -0.19 3.70
C ALA A 180 23.61 0.87 4.81
N ARG A 181 22.40 1.40 5.00
CA ARG A 181 22.02 2.26 6.13
C ARG A 181 20.85 1.68 6.88
N VAL A 182 20.81 1.91 8.18
CA VAL A 182 19.72 1.51 9.03
C VAL A 182 19.13 2.69 9.80
N VAL A 183 17.83 2.62 10.07
CA VAL A 183 17.13 3.47 11.03
C VAL A 183 16.82 2.62 12.24
N ILE A 184 17.23 3.07 13.41
CA ILE A 184 16.90 2.45 14.69
C ILE A 184 15.95 3.40 15.42
N GLU A 185 14.75 2.90 15.74
CA GLU A 185 13.70 3.76 16.30
C GLU A 185 12.98 3.15 17.49
N GLU A 186 12.45 4.03 18.32
CA GLU A 186 11.56 3.72 19.43
C GLU A 186 10.42 2.80 18.99
N PHE A 187 10.15 1.78 19.78
CA PHE A 187 8.98 0.94 19.58
C PHE A 187 7.71 1.67 20.04
N LEU A 188 6.84 2.00 19.10
CA LEU A 188 5.56 2.64 19.39
C LEU A 188 4.50 1.60 19.75
N THR A 189 3.59 1.97 20.64
CA THR A 189 2.44 1.15 21.04
C THR A 189 1.14 1.89 20.78
N GLY A 190 0.13 1.18 20.34
CA GLY A 190 -1.20 1.69 20.04
C GLY A 190 -1.82 1.01 18.81
N PRO A 191 -3.05 1.34 18.47
CA PRO A 191 -3.66 0.89 17.22
C PRO A 191 -2.97 1.47 15.99
N GLU A 192 -2.69 0.64 15.00
CA GLU A 192 -2.23 1.08 13.69
C GLU A 192 -3.43 1.52 12.83
N VAL A 193 -3.22 2.59 12.07
CA VAL A 193 -4.19 3.14 11.13
C VAL A 193 -3.49 3.46 9.83
N SER A 194 -4.09 3.04 8.72
CA SER A 194 -3.65 3.44 7.37
C SER A 194 -4.61 4.48 6.81
N VAL A 195 -4.07 5.61 6.35
CA VAL A 195 -4.83 6.64 5.65
C VAL A 195 -4.13 6.96 4.34
N LEU A 196 -4.84 6.75 3.24
CA LEU A 196 -4.42 7.17 1.92
C LEU A 196 -5.00 8.55 1.65
N ALA A 197 -4.25 9.43 0.99
CA ALA A 197 -4.73 10.74 0.63
C ALA A 197 -4.35 11.11 -0.81
N PHE A 198 -5.30 11.67 -1.55
CA PHE A 198 -4.98 12.37 -2.78
C PHE A 198 -4.36 13.73 -2.46
N THR A 199 -3.33 14.11 -3.19
CA THR A 199 -2.75 15.47 -3.09
C THR A 199 -2.19 15.92 -4.41
N ASP A 200 -2.43 17.18 -4.72
CA ASP A 200 -1.85 17.91 -5.87
C ASP A 200 -0.63 18.77 -5.47
N GLY A 201 -0.12 18.56 -4.25
CA GLY A 201 0.97 19.35 -3.68
C GLY A 201 0.52 20.57 -2.88
N LYS A 202 -0.77 20.86 -2.85
CA LYS A 202 -1.39 21.96 -2.08
C LYS A 202 -2.58 21.45 -1.27
N THR A 203 -3.51 20.81 -1.92
CA THR A 203 -4.71 20.23 -1.34
C THR A 203 -4.43 18.80 -0.89
N VAL A 204 -4.99 18.40 0.26
CA VAL A 204 -4.97 17.02 0.74
C VAL A 204 -6.40 16.55 0.92
N LYS A 205 -6.79 15.49 0.23
CA LYS A 205 -8.09 14.83 0.33
C LYS A 205 -7.91 13.41 0.89
N PRO A 206 -8.02 13.21 2.22
CA PRO A 206 -7.90 11.88 2.80
C PRO A 206 -9.04 10.97 2.36
N MET A 207 -8.71 9.71 2.16
CA MET A 207 -9.68 8.65 1.90
C MET A 207 -10.16 8.05 3.24
N VAL A 208 -11.14 7.16 3.17
CA VAL A 208 -11.58 6.40 4.33
C VAL A 208 -10.40 5.61 4.93
N SER A 209 -10.31 5.62 6.27
CA SER A 209 -9.23 4.92 6.97
C SER A 209 -9.35 3.40 6.85
N SER A 210 -8.25 2.70 6.98
CA SER A 210 -8.23 1.24 6.94
C SER A 210 -7.33 0.64 8.03
N MET A 211 -7.47 -0.66 8.26
CA MET A 211 -6.65 -1.45 9.17
C MET A 211 -6.12 -2.67 8.43
N ASP A 212 -4.82 -2.72 8.21
CA ASP A 212 -4.13 -3.86 7.60
C ASP A 212 -3.76 -4.91 8.66
N HIS A 213 -3.60 -6.16 8.22
CA HIS A 213 -3.16 -7.30 9.03
C HIS A 213 -1.86 -7.85 8.43
N LYS A 214 -0.72 -7.41 8.96
CA LYS A 214 0.60 -7.63 8.35
C LYS A 214 1.19 -9.02 8.61
N ARG A 215 0.79 -9.68 9.68
CA ARG A 215 1.33 -11.01 10.02
C ARG A 215 0.70 -12.12 9.19
N ALA A 216 1.50 -13.13 8.87
CA ALA A 216 1.10 -14.23 7.99
C ALA A 216 0.02 -15.15 8.59
N LEU A 217 0.00 -15.31 9.91
CA LEU A 217 -0.85 -16.25 10.64
C LEU A 217 -1.86 -15.52 11.51
N ASP A 218 -2.91 -16.26 11.92
CA ASP A 218 -3.91 -15.79 12.87
C ASP A 218 -3.25 -15.30 14.18
N HIS A 219 -3.94 -14.44 14.91
CA HIS A 219 -3.50 -13.83 16.17
C HIS A 219 -2.21 -13.00 16.06
N ASP A 220 -1.97 -12.44 14.86
CA ASP A 220 -0.76 -11.67 14.54
C ASP A 220 0.54 -12.45 14.80
N GLU A 221 0.53 -13.73 14.48
CA GLU A 221 1.70 -14.61 14.53
C GLU A 221 2.39 -14.75 13.16
N GLY A 222 3.57 -15.36 13.18
CA GLY A 222 4.37 -15.59 11.98
C GLY A 222 5.14 -14.36 11.50
N LEU A 223 5.59 -14.41 10.25
CA LEU A 223 6.40 -13.36 9.63
C LEU A 223 5.55 -12.18 9.15
N ASN A 224 6.16 -11.01 9.05
CA ASN A 224 5.56 -9.87 8.36
C ASN A 224 5.40 -10.16 6.86
N THR A 225 4.31 -9.69 6.30
CA THR A 225 3.93 -9.83 4.90
C THR A 225 3.61 -8.46 4.29
N GLY A 226 3.19 -8.45 3.04
CA GLY A 226 2.60 -7.26 2.40
C GLY A 226 1.18 -6.93 2.89
N GLY A 227 0.58 -7.76 3.74
CA GLY A 227 -0.78 -7.67 4.25
C GLY A 227 -1.61 -8.91 3.88
N MET A 228 -2.26 -9.49 4.89
CA MET A 228 -3.09 -10.70 4.76
C MET A 228 -4.58 -10.41 4.73
N GLY A 229 -4.93 -9.14 4.83
CA GLY A 229 -6.30 -8.67 4.80
C GLY A 229 -6.43 -7.30 5.44
N THR A 230 -7.51 -6.63 5.15
CA THR A 230 -7.75 -5.27 5.61
C THR A 230 -9.24 -4.99 5.74
N ILE A 231 -9.57 -4.03 6.57
CA ILE A 231 -10.92 -3.51 6.74
C ILE A 231 -10.96 -2.00 6.58
N ALA A 232 -12.10 -1.45 6.22
CA ALA A 232 -12.39 -0.03 6.20
C ALA A 232 -13.86 0.23 6.59
N PRO A 233 -14.15 1.30 7.37
CA PRO A 233 -13.21 2.18 8.03
C PRO A 233 -12.55 1.52 9.24
N ASN A 234 -11.40 2.07 9.67
CA ASN A 234 -10.75 1.66 10.90
C ASN A 234 -11.51 2.27 12.10
N PRO A 235 -12.08 1.46 13.01
CA PRO A 235 -12.89 1.97 14.11
C PRO A 235 -12.10 2.77 15.17
N CYS A 236 -10.79 2.62 15.22
CA CYS A 236 -9.93 3.38 16.12
C CYS A 236 -9.63 4.80 15.62
N TYR A 237 -10.00 5.11 14.37
CA TYR A 237 -9.74 6.42 13.76
C TYR A 237 -10.95 7.32 13.86
N THR A 238 -11.06 8.03 14.98
CA THR A 238 -12.18 8.93 15.28
C THR A 238 -12.11 10.23 14.47
N PRO A 239 -13.22 10.99 14.31
CA PRO A 239 -13.20 12.30 13.69
C PRO A 239 -12.23 13.30 14.36
N GLU A 240 -12.02 13.20 15.66
CA GLU A 240 -11.05 14.00 16.38
C GLU A 240 -9.61 13.66 15.97
N LEU A 241 -9.27 12.37 15.94
CA LEU A 241 -7.96 11.91 15.46
C LEU A 241 -7.74 12.27 14.00
N ALA A 242 -8.78 12.21 13.16
CA ALA A 242 -8.69 12.61 11.76
C ALA A 242 -8.32 14.10 11.61
N ARG A 243 -8.92 14.99 12.41
CA ARG A 243 -8.56 16.41 12.43
C ARG A 243 -7.12 16.62 12.91
N ARG A 244 -6.72 15.96 14.00
CA ARG A 244 -5.34 16.02 14.48
C ARG A 244 -4.33 15.54 13.45
N CYS A 245 -4.61 14.42 12.78
CA CYS A 245 -3.75 13.93 11.71
C CYS A 245 -3.65 14.91 10.53
N MET A 246 -4.76 15.56 10.17
CA MET A 246 -4.75 16.60 9.12
C MET A 246 -3.83 17.76 9.53
N ASP A 247 -4.01 18.30 10.73
CA ASP A 247 -3.32 19.51 11.19
C ASP A 247 -1.87 19.26 11.61
N GLU A 248 -1.59 18.11 12.26
CA GLU A 248 -0.28 17.81 12.82
C GLU A 248 0.62 17.00 11.85
N ILE A 249 0.03 16.29 10.88
CA ILE A 249 0.78 15.34 10.02
C ILE A 249 0.57 15.62 8.52
N PHE A 250 -0.67 15.59 8.01
CA PHE A 250 -0.89 15.57 6.57
C PHE A 250 -0.50 16.89 5.90
N LEU A 251 -1.06 18.00 6.34
CA LEU A 251 -0.71 19.32 5.82
C LEU A 251 0.76 19.68 6.08
N PRO A 252 1.34 19.46 7.27
CA PRO A 252 2.77 19.67 7.50
C PRO A 252 3.67 18.82 6.60
N THR A 253 3.30 17.57 6.28
CA THR A 253 4.08 16.71 5.36
C THR A 253 4.15 17.31 3.96
N ILE A 254 3.00 17.75 3.42
CA ILE A 254 2.97 18.35 2.08
C ILE A 254 3.72 19.68 2.05
N ALA A 255 3.57 20.50 3.08
CA ALA A 255 4.33 21.76 3.21
C ALA A 255 5.85 21.49 3.31
N ALA A 256 6.27 20.48 4.08
CA ALA A 256 7.66 20.08 4.19
C ALA A 256 8.25 19.61 2.85
N MET A 257 7.52 18.76 2.11
CA MET A 257 7.94 18.31 0.78
C MET A 257 8.10 19.48 -0.19
N ASN A 258 7.19 20.45 -0.18
CA ASN A 258 7.30 21.67 -0.97
C ASN A 258 8.53 22.50 -0.58
N ALA A 259 8.79 22.66 0.72
CA ALA A 259 9.94 23.41 1.23
C ALA A 259 11.28 22.77 0.83
N GLU A 260 11.31 21.44 0.65
CA GLU A 260 12.48 20.73 0.13
C GLU A 260 12.57 20.74 -1.42
N GLY A 261 11.66 21.42 -2.12
CA GLY A 261 11.61 21.43 -3.58
C GLY A 261 11.18 20.09 -4.20
N ARG A 262 10.43 19.28 -3.44
CA ARG A 262 9.99 17.92 -3.77
C ARG A 262 8.48 17.79 -3.74
N THR A 263 7.78 18.68 -4.43
CA THR A 263 6.31 18.68 -4.45
C THR A 263 5.76 17.30 -4.78
N PHE A 264 4.91 16.79 -3.89
CA PHE A 264 4.30 15.49 -4.04
C PHE A 264 2.93 15.61 -4.70
N THR A 265 2.74 14.90 -5.81
CA THR A 265 1.47 14.81 -6.54
C THR A 265 1.10 13.35 -6.72
N GLY A 266 -0.10 12.96 -6.30
CA GLY A 266 -0.54 11.57 -6.41
C GLY A 266 -1.29 11.08 -5.16
N CYS A 267 -1.10 9.81 -4.82
CA CYS A 267 -1.59 9.20 -3.59
C CYS A 267 -0.45 9.05 -2.60
N LEU A 268 -0.55 9.72 -1.45
CA LEU A 268 0.37 9.54 -0.33
C LEU A 268 -0.31 8.67 0.73
N TYR A 269 0.33 7.58 1.09
CA TYR A 269 -0.09 6.69 2.16
C TYR A 269 0.62 7.08 3.46
N PHE A 270 -0.17 7.26 4.50
CA PHE A 270 0.28 7.51 5.86
C PHE A 270 0.04 6.26 6.70
N GLY A 271 1.10 5.59 7.11
CA GLY A 271 1.07 4.56 8.16
C GLY A 271 1.19 5.24 9.51
N LEU A 272 0.18 5.11 10.35
CA LEU A 272 0.06 5.84 11.60
C LEU A 272 -0.07 4.90 12.79
N MET A 273 0.46 5.31 13.93
CA MET A 273 0.22 4.71 15.25
C MET A 273 -0.54 5.71 16.11
N MET A 274 -1.68 5.31 16.66
CA MET A 274 -2.44 6.11 17.62
C MET A 274 -1.88 5.85 19.02
N THR A 275 -0.85 6.61 19.41
CA THR A 275 -0.21 6.44 20.71
C THR A 275 -0.97 7.20 21.81
N PRO A 276 -0.74 6.90 23.10
CA PRO A 276 -1.32 7.68 24.21
C PRO A 276 -0.98 9.17 24.16
N LYS A 277 0.11 9.56 23.50
CA LYS A 277 0.55 10.95 23.33
C LYS A 277 -0.01 11.61 22.04
N GLY A 278 -0.75 10.86 21.23
CA GLY A 278 -1.32 11.32 19.97
C GLY A 278 -0.84 10.52 18.75
N PRO A 279 -1.28 10.89 17.56
CA PRO A 279 -0.89 10.20 16.33
C PRO A 279 0.59 10.41 16.01
N LYS A 280 1.27 9.35 15.60
CA LYS A 280 2.64 9.37 15.10
C LYS A 280 2.76 8.64 13.79
N VAL A 281 3.58 9.15 12.87
CA VAL A 281 3.87 8.49 11.60
C VAL A 281 4.81 7.31 11.83
N ILE A 282 4.40 6.12 11.37
CA ILE A 282 5.24 4.93 11.29
C ILE A 282 6.07 4.95 10.01
N GLU A 283 5.39 5.21 8.89
CA GLU A 283 5.97 5.23 7.55
C GLU A 283 5.11 6.00 6.56
N TYR A 284 5.73 6.42 5.45
CA TYR A 284 5.04 6.88 4.26
C TYR A 284 5.19 5.86 3.14
N ASN A 285 4.17 5.78 2.28
CA ASN A 285 4.33 5.16 0.97
C ASN A 285 3.86 6.13 -0.12
N CYS A 286 4.59 6.20 -1.23
CA CYS A 286 4.37 7.18 -2.30
C CYS A 286 3.30 6.75 -3.33
N ARG A 287 2.43 5.83 -2.94
CA ARG A 287 1.45 5.15 -3.82
C ARG A 287 0.28 4.60 -3.01
N PHE A 288 -0.73 4.12 -3.73
CA PHE A 288 -1.82 3.35 -3.13
C PHE A 288 -1.29 2.11 -2.36
N GLY A 289 -1.90 1.79 -1.22
CA GLY A 289 -1.60 0.58 -0.45
C GLY A 289 -2.14 -0.69 -1.11
N ASP A 290 -1.59 -1.82 -0.72
CA ASP A 290 -2.05 -3.15 -1.12
C ASP A 290 -1.91 -4.11 0.09
N PRO A 291 -3.01 -4.51 0.76
CA PRO A 291 -4.38 -4.59 0.24
C PRO A 291 -5.33 -3.43 0.58
N GLU A 292 -4.90 -2.31 1.12
CA GLU A 292 -5.79 -1.22 1.54
C GLU A 292 -6.66 -0.68 0.39
N THR A 293 -6.12 -0.57 -0.80
CA THR A 293 -6.86 -0.13 -1.99
C THR A 293 -8.09 -0.98 -2.26
N GLN A 294 -8.02 -2.27 -1.98
CA GLN A 294 -9.10 -3.24 -2.19
C GLN A 294 -10.30 -3.06 -1.23
N VAL A 295 -10.17 -2.27 -0.17
CA VAL A 295 -11.32 -1.89 0.69
C VAL A 295 -11.70 -0.42 0.56
N VAL A 296 -10.74 0.44 0.23
CA VAL A 296 -10.96 1.88 0.13
C VAL A 296 -11.70 2.25 -1.16
N LEU A 297 -11.26 1.74 -2.30
CA LEU A 297 -11.88 2.05 -3.60
C LEU A 297 -13.30 1.50 -3.77
N PRO A 298 -13.68 0.32 -3.27
CA PRO A 298 -15.07 -0.12 -3.29
C PRO A 298 -16.05 0.80 -2.54
N LEU A 299 -15.55 1.58 -1.58
CA LEU A 299 -16.34 2.57 -0.84
C LEU A 299 -16.35 3.96 -1.50
N LEU A 300 -15.50 4.20 -2.49
CA LEU A 300 -15.44 5.48 -3.20
C LEU A 300 -16.66 5.67 -4.11
N LYS A 301 -17.42 6.75 -3.88
CA LYS A 301 -18.57 7.17 -4.71
C LYS A 301 -18.16 8.02 -5.90
N SER A 302 -17.21 8.93 -5.67
CA SER A 302 -16.72 9.83 -6.72
C SER A 302 -15.95 9.07 -7.80
N ASP A 303 -15.94 9.59 -9.01
CA ASP A 303 -15.21 9.00 -10.13
C ASP A 303 -13.69 9.09 -9.93
N LEU A 304 -13.02 7.95 -9.92
CA LEU A 304 -11.58 7.87 -9.64
C LEU A 304 -10.73 8.57 -10.71
N LEU A 305 -11.09 8.40 -11.99
CA LEU A 305 -10.32 9.03 -13.08
C LEU A 305 -10.41 10.56 -13.03
N THR A 306 -11.59 11.09 -12.71
CA THR A 306 -11.79 12.54 -12.51
C THR A 306 -10.92 13.06 -11.36
N ILE A 307 -10.86 12.36 -10.24
CA ILE A 307 -10.00 12.73 -9.09
C ILE A 307 -8.53 12.68 -9.48
N MET A 308 -8.09 11.61 -10.17
CA MET A 308 -6.70 11.46 -10.58
C MET A 308 -6.26 12.53 -11.58
N ARG A 309 -7.13 12.89 -12.53
CA ARG A 309 -6.87 13.99 -13.47
C ARG A 309 -6.78 15.32 -12.73
N ALA A 310 -7.73 15.63 -11.85
CA ALA A 310 -7.71 16.85 -11.04
C ALA A 310 -6.46 16.93 -10.15
N THR A 311 -5.99 15.80 -9.64
CA THR A 311 -4.73 15.72 -8.88
C THR A 311 -3.53 16.15 -9.75
N VAL A 312 -3.45 15.64 -10.98
CA VAL A 312 -2.36 15.96 -11.92
C VAL A 312 -2.46 17.41 -12.43
N ASP A 313 -3.68 17.89 -12.66
CA ASP A 313 -3.95 19.22 -13.19
C ASP A 313 -3.90 20.34 -12.13
N GLY A 314 -3.76 19.98 -10.83
CA GLY A 314 -3.72 20.94 -9.72
C GLY A 314 -5.08 21.57 -9.39
N THR A 315 -6.18 20.90 -9.72
CA THR A 315 -7.58 21.32 -9.48
C THR A 315 -8.30 20.48 -8.44
N LEU A 316 -7.55 19.75 -7.62
CA LEU A 316 -8.09 18.83 -6.61
C LEU A 316 -8.96 19.54 -5.55
N ALA A 317 -8.68 20.82 -5.25
CA ALA A 317 -9.43 21.60 -4.27
C ALA A 317 -10.94 21.65 -4.60
N ASP A 318 -11.28 21.83 -5.88
CA ASP A 318 -12.65 21.96 -6.36
C ASP A 318 -13.29 20.61 -6.77
N THR A 319 -12.57 19.51 -6.60
CA THR A 319 -13.01 18.18 -7.01
C THR A 319 -13.59 17.42 -5.81
N PRO A 320 -14.86 16.98 -5.85
CA PRO A 320 -15.45 16.18 -4.77
C PRO A 320 -14.77 14.81 -4.63
N VAL A 321 -14.48 14.43 -3.39
CA VAL A 321 -13.99 13.10 -3.04
C VAL A 321 -14.89 12.55 -1.94
N GLU A 322 -15.86 11.75 -2.33
CA GLU A 322 -16.92 11.24 -1.46
C GLU A 322 -16.88 9.72 -1.34
N PHE A 323 -17.17 9.23 -0.15
CA PHE A 323 -17.24 7.81 0.16
C PHE A 323 -18.64 7.42 0.65
N THR A 324 -19.01 6.16 0.50
CA THR A 324 -20.22 5.60 1.12
C THR A 324 -20.06 5.48 2.63
N SER A 325 -21.16 5.47 3.36
CA SER A 325 -21.17 5.28 4.81
C SER A 325 -21.00 3.82 5.27
N GLY A 326 -20.84 2.88 4.33
CA GLY A 326 -20.69 1.45 4.61
C GLY A 326 -19.30 1.05 5.11
N ALA A 327 -19.09 -0.24 5.14
CA ALA A 327 -17.82 -0.86 5.50
C ALA A 327 -17.39 -1.88 4.43
N ALA A 328 -16.09 -2.17 4.39
CA ALA A 328 -15.50 -3.17 3.51
C ALA A 328 -14.52 -4.05 4.28
N CYS A 329 -14.43 -5.32 3.87
CA CYS A 329 -13.43 -6.26 4.34
C CYS A 329 -12.82 -6.98 3.15
N CYS A 330 -11.50 -7.06 3.10
CA CYS A 330 -10.73 -7.84 2.14
C CYS A 330 -9.96 -8.95 2.84
N VAL A 331 -10.19 -10.18 2.43
CA VAL A 331 -9.42 -11.36 2.88
C VAL A 331 -8.46 -11.76 1.77
N VAL A 332 -7.17 -11.82 2.09
CA VAL A 332 -6.14 -12.24 1.13
C VAL A 332 -6.01 -13.75 1.12
N LEU A 333 -6.10 -14.34 -0.08
CA LEU A 333 -5.79 -15.74 -0.31
C LEU A 333 -4.36 -15.82 -0.86
N ALA A 334 -3.48 -16.49 -0.13
CA ALA A 334 -2.06 -16.59 -0.43
C ALA A 334 -1.66 -18.01 -0.79
N SER A 335 -0.55 -18.13 -1.52
CA SER A 335 0.12 -19.41 -1.77
C SER A 335 0.73 -19.96 -0.49
N GLY A 336 0.69 -21.27 -0.30
CA GLY A 336 1.31 -21.94 0.83
C GLY A 336 2.82 -21.68 0.88
N GLY A 337 3.31 -21.31 2.07
CA GLY A 337 4.70 -20.92 2.30
C GLY A 337 5.01 -19.44 2.13
N TYR A 338 4.07 -18.63 1.61
CA TYR A 338 4.21 -17.16 1.62
C TYR A 338 4.36 -16.63 3.06
N PRO A 339 5.28 -15.69 3.38
CA PRO A 339 6.06 -14.85 2.47
C PRO A 339 7.47 -15.36 2.13
N VAL A 340 7.83 -16.58 2.51
CA VAL A 340 9.21 -17.10 2.35
C VAL A 340 9.42 -17.70 0.96
N SER A 341 8.73 -18.80 0.68
CA SER A 341 8.81 -19.50 -0.60
C SER A 341 7.49 -20.18 -0.91
N TYR A 342 7.13 -20.23 -2.17
CA TYR A 342 5.87 -20.82 -2.62
C TYR A 342 6.00 -21.33 -4.06
N LYS A 343 5.12 -22.29 -4.40
CA LYS A 343 4.96 -22.79 -5.77
C LYS A 343 3.83 -22.03 -6.46
N SER A 344 3.87 -21.97 -7.77
CA SER A 344 2.89 -21.31 -8.63
C SER A 344 2.40 -22.25 -9.74
N GLY A 345 1.38 -21.82 -10.50
CA GLY A 345 0.84 -22.55 -11.62
C GLY A 345 -0.34 -23.44 -11.23
N TYR A 346 -0.87 -23.33 -10.02
CA TYR A 346 -2.03 -24.11 -9.59
C TYR A 346 -3.33 -23.50 -10.12
N PRO A 347 -4.23 -24.30 -10.73
CA PRO A 347 -5.56 -23.85 -11.13
C PRO A 347 -6.36 -23.33 -9.94
N ILE A 348 -7.10 -22.23 -10.17
CA ILE A 348 -7.99 -21.63 -9.20
C ILE A 348 -9.43 -21.94 -9.58
N SER A 349 -10.21 -22.45 -8.65
CA SER A 349 -11.64 -22.73 -8.82
C SER A 349 -12.49 -21.91 -7.86
N GLY A 350 -13.80 -21.78 -8.21
CA GLY A 350 -14.77 -21.08 -7.36
C GLY A 350 -14.83 -19.55 -7.56
N LEU A 351 -14.08 -19.00 -8.51
CA LEU A 351 -14.05 -17.55 -8.76
C LEU A 351 -15.43 -16.99 -9.13
N ASP A 352 -16.16 -17.66 -10.02
CA ASP A 352 -17.49 -17.21 -10.46
C ASP A 352 -18.51 -17.23 -9.32
N GLU A 353 -18.47 -18.26 -8.47
CA GLU A 353 -19.37 -18.36 -7.32
C GLU A 353 -19.06 -17.30 -6.25
N ALA A 354 -17.79 -17.04 -5.97
CA ALA A 354 -17.37 -15.97 -5.09
C ALA A 354 -17.76 -14.59 -5.63
N GLY A 355 -17.61 -14.39 -6.94
CA GLY A 355 -17.93 -13.15 -7.65
C GLY A 355 -19.40 -12.75 -7.61
N LYS A 356 -20.32 -13.66 -7.25
CA LYS A 356 -21.75 -13.35 -7.10
C LYS A 356 -22.05 -12.50 -5.86
N THR A 357 -21.21 -12.56 -4.83
CA THR A 357 -21.45 -11.93 -3.53
C THR A 357 -20.32 -11.00 -3.06
N ALA A 358 -19.17 -11.06 -3.71
CA ALA A 358 -18.00 -10.26 -3.38
C ALA A 358 -17.22 -9.88 -4.66
N THR A 359 -16.37 -8.88 -4.56
CA THR A 359 -15.39 -8.58 -5.62
C THR A 359 -14.12 -9.37 -5.37
N VAL A 360 -13.71 -10.15 -6.35
CA VAL A 360 -12.45 -10.91 -6.27
C VAL A 360 -11.38 -10.13 -7.03
N PHE A 361 -10.49 -9.47 -6.29
CA PHE A 361 -9.34 -8.79 -6.85
C PHE A 361 -8.21 -9.78 -7.09
N HIS A 362 -7.69 -9.80 -8.31
CA HIS A 362 -6.55 -10.62 -8.66
C HIS A 362 -5.24 -9.89 -8.35
N ALA A 363 -4.29 -10.62 -7.78
CA ALA A 363 -2.92 -10.19 -7.57
C ALA A 363 -1.97 -11.15 -8.31
N GLY A 364 -1.37 -12.08 -7.63
CA GLY A 364 -0.51 -13.09 -8.24
C GLY A 364 -1.28 -14.16 -9.00
N THR A 365 -1.87 -13.79 -10.13
CA THR A 365 -2.59 -14.71 -11.03
C THR A 365 -2.16 -14.52 -12.48
N LYS A 366 -2.32 -15.57 -13.28
CA LYS A 366 -2.16 -15.55 -14.74
C LYS A 366 -3.33 -16.27 -15.39
N LEU A 367 -3.66 -15.85 -16.61
CA LEU A 367 -4.57 -16.56 -17.51
C LEU A 367 -3.73 -17.41 -18.45
N ILE A 368 -3.85 -18.74 -18.37
CA ILE A 368 -3.15 -19.71 -19.22
C ILE A 368 -4.20 -20.64 -19.83
N ASP A 369 -4.29 -20.68 -21.15
CA ASP A 369 -5.22 -21.53 -21.89
C ASP A 369 -6.68 -21.44 -21.40
N GLY A 370 -7.13 -20.22 -21.06
CA GLY A 370 -8.48 -19.97 -20.56
C GLY A 370 -8.67 -20.28 -19.07
N GLN A 371 -7.65 -20.76 -18.37
CA GLN A 371 -7.66 -21.07 -16.94
C GLN A 371 -6.90 -20.01 -16.14
N ILE A 372 -7.49 -19.54 -15.04
CA ILE A 372 -6.77 -18.73 -14.07
C ILE A 372 -5.94 -19.62 -13.15
N VAL A 373 -4.66 -19.32 -13.03
CA VAL A 373 -3.70 -20.05 -12.20
C VAL A 373 -2.97 -19.11 -11.24
N THR A 374 -2.45 -19.68 -10.14
CA THR A 374 -1.61 -18.94 -9.20
C THR A 374 -0.28 -18.53 -9.85
N ALA A 375 0.19 -17.33 -9.56
CA ALA A 375 1.44 -16.77 -10.11
C ALA A 375 2.17 -15.83 -9.14
N GLY A 376 1.90 -15.95 -7.85
CA GLY A 376 2.51 -15.08 -6.84
C GLY A 376 2.23 -15.54 -5.41
N GLY A 377 2.78 -14.82 -4.44
CA GLY A 377 2.58 -15.12 -3.02
C GLY A 377 1.18 -14.75 -2.54
N ARG A 378 0.79 -13.47 -2.68
CA ARG A 378 -0.61 -13.07 -2.52
C ARG A 378 -1.30 -13.26 -3.86
N VAL A 379 -2.30 -14.11 -3.88
CA VAL A 379 -2.94 -14.58 -5.12
C VAL A 379 -4.20 -13.78 -5.42
N LEU A 380 -5.10 -13.67 -4.44
CA LEU A 380 -6.39 -12.99 -4.56
C LEU A 380 -6.68 -12.15 -3.31
N GLY A 381 -7.46 -11.10 -3.48
CA GLY A 381 -8.11 -10.36 -2.40
C GLY A 381 -9.63 -10.45 -2.56
N VAL A 382 -10.31 -11.09 -1.64
CA VAL A 382 -11.76 -11.25 -1.67
C VAL A 382 -12.39 -10.15 -0.83
N THR A 383 -13.04 -9.19 -1.48
CA THR A 383 -13.60 -8.00 -0.83
C THR A 383 -15.12 -8.00 -0.89
N ALA A 384 -15.74 -7.83 0.28
CA ALA A 384 -17.17 -7.55 0.38
C ALA A 384 -17.41 -6.20 1.04
N THR A 385 -18.49 -5.54 0.63
CA THR A 385 -19.01 -4.32 1.22
C THR A 385 -20.38 -4.58 1.88
N ALA A 386 -20.64 -3.87 2.96
CA ALA A 386 -21.92 -3.94 3.67
C ALA A 386 -22.18 -2.65 4.47
N ASN A 387 -23.36 -2.53 5.07
CA ASN A 387 -23.71 -1.39 5.93
C ASN A 387 -22.93 -1.41 7.26
N THR A 388 -22.52 -2.59 7.73
CA THR A 388 -21.75 -2.76 8.96
C THR A 388 -20.47 -3.54 8.69
N LEU A 389 -19.48 -3.34 9.56
CA LEU A 389 -18.20 -4.04 9.46
C LEU A 389 -18.36 -5.55 9.65
N GLU A 390 -19.19 -5.95 10.61
CA GLU A 390 -19.52 -7.35 10.88
C GLU A 390 -20.07 -8.04 9.63
N ALA A 391 -21.06 -7.42 8.98
CA ALA A 391 -21.67 -7.97 7.77
C ALA A 391 -20.68 -8.00 6.58
N ALA A 392 -19.78 -7.03 6.47
CA ALA A 392 -18.74 -7.03 5.45
C ALA A 392 -17.74 -8.17 5.65
N ILE A 393 -17.32 -8.42 6.91
CA ILE A 393 -16.43 -9.52 7.27
C ILE A 393 -17.09 -10.86 6.93
N ASP A 394 -18.32 -11.08 7.38
CA ASP A 394 -19.06 -12.34 7.14
C ASP A 394 -19.20 -12.62 5.65
N LYS A 395 -19.59 -11.62 4.86
CA LYS A 395 -19.71 -11.76 3.40
C LYS A 395 -18.38 -12.06 2.72
N ALA A 396 -17.28 -11.42 3.15
CA ALA A 396 -15.95 -11.64 2.58
C ALA A 396 -15.51 -13.10 2.81
N TYR A 397 -15.69 -13.65 4.01
CA TYR A 397 -15.36 -15.04 4.31
C TYR A 397 -16.27 -16.03 3.60
N GLN A 398 -17.59 -15.78 3.54
CA GLN A 398 -18.52 -16.63 2.78
C GLN A 398 -18.12 -16.74 1.29
N ALA A 399 -17.64 -15.66 0.71
CA ALA A 399 -17.13 -15.67 -0.66
C ALA A 399 -15.75 -16.35 -0.77
N ALA A 400 -14.83 -16.04 0.15
CA ALA A 400 -13.50 -16.64 0.18
C ALA A 400 -13.54 -18.17 0.30
N ASP A 401 -14.47 -18.71 1.08
CA ASP A 401 -14.65 -20.15 1.29
C ASP A 401 -15.11 -20.91 0.03
N LYS A 402 -15.57 -20.20 -1.00
CA LYS A 402 -15.93 -20.80 -2.30
C LYS A 402 -14.73 -21.01 -3.22
N ILE A 403 -13.61 -20.34 -2.93
CA ILE A 403 -12.40 -20.38 -3.76
C ILE A 403 -11.45 -21.44 -3.23
N THR A 404 -10.85 -22.19 -4.13
CA THR A 404 -9.83 -23.17 -3.77
C THR A 404 -8.70 -23.22 -4.81
N PHE A 405 -7.49 -23.42 -4.33
CA PHE A 405 -6.32 -23.83 -5.09
C PHE A 405 -5.36 -24.59 -4.18
N THR A 406 -4.43 -25.33 -4.77
CA THR A 406 -3.49 -26.17 -4.02
C THR A 406 -2.64 -25.33 -3.04
N ASP A 407 -2.52 -25.77 -1.80
CA ASP A 407 -1.77 -25.12 -0.72
C ASP A 407 -2.25 -23.70 -0.39
N MET A 408 -3.53 -23.41 -0.60
CA MET A 408 -4.10 -22.10 -0.28
C MET A 408 -4.02 -21.81 1.22
N HIS A 409 -3.58 -20.61 1.55
CA HIS A 409 -3.53 -20.07 2.90
C HIS A 409 -4.28 -18.75 3.02
N MET A 410 -5.07 -18.56 4.06
CA MET A 410 -5.66 -17.29 4.47
C MET A 410 -5.77 -17.20 5.99
N ARG A 411 -5.77 -15.99 6.51
CA ARG A 411 -6.11 -15.73 7.92
C ARG A 411 -7.62 -15.83 8.13
N ARG A 412 -8.01 -16.34 9.29
CA ARG A 412 -9.42 -16.49 9.70
C ARG A 412 -9.90 -15.40 10.65
N ASP A 413 -9.02 -14.50 11.07
CA ASP A 413 -9.27 -13.48 12.09
C ASP A 413 -9.26 -12.02 11.55
N ILE A 414 -9.33 -11.82 10.23
CA ILE A 414 -9.36 -10.48 9.63
C ILE A 414 -10.55 -9.69 10.17
N GLY A 415 -10.24 -8.50 10.74
CA GLY A 415 -11.22 -7.60 11.33
C GLY A 415 -11.65 -7.94 12.76
N GLN A 416 -11.31 -9.10 13.30
CA GLN A 416 -11.77 -9.50 14.65
C GLN A 416 -11.25 -8.59 15.74
N ARG A 417 -9.99 -8.14 15.65
CA ARG A 417 -9.41 -7.16 16.60
C ARG A 417 -10.18 -5.82 16.59
N ALA A 418 -10.63 -5.38 15.43
CA ALA A 418 -11.43 -4.17 15.29
C ALA A 418 -12.83 -4.31 15.93
N LEU A 419 -13.44 -5.48 15.80
CA LEU A 419 -14.73 -5.76 16.44
C LEU A 419 -14.62 -5.83 17.95
N ALA A 420 -13.51 -6.40 18.48
CA ALA A 420 -13.27 -6.46 19.91
C ALA A 420 -13.09 -5.07 20.53
N SER A 421 -12.29 -4.19 19.91
CA SER A 421 -12.07 -2.82 20.39
C SER A 421 -13.34 -1.96 20.42
N ARG A 422 -14.31 -2.20 19.51
CA ARG A 422 -15.63 -1.54 19.53
C ARG A 422 -16.44 -1.92 20.76
N LYS A 423 -16.41 -3.17 21.19
CA LYS A 423 -17.16 -3.64 22.37
C LYS A 423 -16.64 -3.02 23.66
N GLU A 424 -15.31 -2.86 23.77
CA GLU A 424 -14.67 -2.25 24.94
C GLU A 424 -14.95 -0.74 25.06
N SER A 425 -15.10 -0.02 23.93
CA SER A 425 -15.40 1.41 23.93
C SER A 425 -16.88 1.73 24.19
N HIS A 426 -17.78 0.73 24.21
CA HIS A 426 -19.21 0.88 24.51
C HIS A 426 -19.62 0.26 25.85
N SER A 427 -18.72 -0.36 26.59
CA SER A 427 -18.86 -0.87 27.94
C SER A 427 -18.24 0.09 28.96
#